data_4fdf2b49f84819de6ae991d3c525fc4c
#
_entry.id   4fdf2b49f84819de6ae991d3c525fc4c
#
_cell.length_a   1.000
_cell.length_b   1.000
_cell.length_c   1.000
_cell.angle_alpha   90.00
_cell.angle_beta   90.00
_cell.angle_gamma   90.00
#
_symmetry.space_group_name_H-M   'P 1'
#
loop_
_entity.id
_entity.type
_entity.pdbx_description
1 polymer ?
#
loop_
_entity_poly.entity_id
_entity_poly.type
_entity_poly.pdbx_seq_one_letter_code
_entity_poly.pdbx_strand_id
1 'polypeptide(L)'
;MLIFAAEMDKLHIFNPEHDIALASNLTNFTAPHAGRQLRADLGFLPALWADEGDYVLVEDADYAALAYRRATKGRKCRVEWVTKSQLSSLSLLSVSPWGWDSALRHQLLRYGVDASLLPSEQQVAEIRQLSHRQTAALLLPSLRIGGTVGEAVFCQSVAAVEQQLSLHPRLVLKAPWSSSGRGLRFINGQLSEYHLGWLRNLLTSQGGVMAEPYYDKVKDFGMEFITDADGTIRYEGLSLFHTVNGAYVGNILATESAKLEMISRYISVDLLNIIKQRIISSLRLGTYQGPFGIDMMIVRNNPQLSTKSSQLLLHPCVEINLRRTMGHVALSLSPADDDIQKVMRIDYTDNYKLKIRKL
;
A
#
# COMPACT_ATOMS: atom_id res chain seq x y z
N MET A 1 -8.46 0.57 38.51
CA MET A 1 -7.29 0.51 37.63
C MET A 1 -7.41 -0.80 36.84
N LEU A 2 -8.12 -0.75 35.70
CA LEU A 2 -8.22 -1.90 34.79
C LEU A 2 -6.88 -1.99 34.05
N ILE A 3 -6.09 -2.96 34.43
CA ILE A 3 -4.92 -3.38 33.66
C ILE A 3 -5.52 -4.05 32.42
N PHE A 4 -5.48 -3.37 31.28
CA PHE A 4 -5.65 -4.03 29.99
C PHE A 4 -4.51 -5.05 29.91
N ALA A 5 -4.83 -6.32 30.04
CA ALA A 5 -3.95 -7.40 29.63
C ALA A 5 -3.64 -7.12 28.16
N ALA A 6 -2.39 -6.86 27.80
CA ALA A 6 -1.98 -6.83 26.41
C ALA A 6 -2.45 -8.18 25.82
N GLU A 7 -3.21 -8.12 24.71
CA GLU A 7 -3.51 -9.31 23.92
C GLU A 7 -2.17 -9.79 23.33
N MET A 8 -1.45 -10.57 24.12
CA MET A 8 -0.23 -11.23 23.71
C MET A 8 -0.60 -12.39 22.78
N ASP A 9 0.32 -12.84 21.95
CA ASP A 9 0.20 -14.00 21.05
C ASP A 9 -0.42 -13.70 19.67
N LYS A 10 -0.22 -12.49 19.15
CA LYS A 10 -0.53 -12.16 17.76
C LYS A 10 0.61 -12.60 16.82
N LEU A 11 0.26 -13.27 15.73
CA LEU A 11 1.24 -13.63 14.70
C LEU A 11 1.29 -12.56 13.61
N HIS A 12 2.43 -11.91 13.46
CA HIS A 12 2.68 -10.95 12.38
C HIS A 12 3.42 -11.60 11.21
N ILE A 13 3.06 -11.23 9.98
CA ILE A 13 3.63 -11.80 8.76
C ILE A 13 3.94 -10.70 7.76
N PHE A 14 5.15 -10.69 7.21
CA PHE A 14 5.52 -9.86 6.08
C PHE A 14 5.43 -10.65 4.77
N ASN A 15 4.36 -10.45 4.00
CA ASN A 15 4.12 -11.03 2.67
C ASN A 15 4.02 -9.94 1.59
N PRO A 16 5.16 -9.35 1.18
CA PRO A 16 5.20 -8.21 0.26
C PRO A 16 4.72 -8.54 -1.16
N GLU A 17 4.61 -9.81 -1.51
CA GLU A 17 4.04 -10.33 -2.75
C GLU A 17 2.52 -10.27 -2.83
N HIS A 18 1.84 -9.81 -1.79
CA HIS A 18 0.38 -9.77 -1.65
C HIS A 18 -0.35 -9.25 -2.90
N ASP A 19 0.04 -8.11 -3.46
CA ASP A 19 -0.64 -7.53 -4.64
C ASP A 19 -0.56 -8.45 -5.87
N ILE A 20 0.55 -9.16 -6.04
CA ILE A 20 0.72 -10.13 -7.14
C ILE A 20 -0.09 -11.39 -6.86
N ALA A 21 -0.20 -11.81 -5.59
CA ALA A 21 -1.06 -12.91 -5.18
C ALA A 21 -2.54 -12.59 -5.45
N LEU A 22 -3.00 -11.37 -5.13
CA LEU A 22 -4.34 -10.90 -5.48
C LEU A 22 -4.60 -10.90 -7.00
N ALA A 23 -3.60 -10.46 -7.79
CA ALA A 23 -3.72 -10.47 -9.25
C ALA A 23 -3.84 -11.90 -9.80
N SER A 24 -3.08 -12.86 -9.28
CA SER A 24 -3.12 -14.26 -9.71
C SER A 24 -4.38 -14.99 -9.25
N ASN A 25 -4.89 -14.65 -8.08
CA ASN A 25 -6.04 -15.27 -7.41
C ASN A 25 -5.94 -16.81 -7.26
N LEU A 26 -4.73 -17.32 -7.09
CA LEU A 26 -4.47 -18.75 -6.95
C LEU A 26 -4.09 -19.09 -5.50
N THR A 27 -4.72 -20.13 -4.94
CA THR A 27 -4.40 -20.63 -3.60
C THR A 27 -3.01 -21.26 -3.49
N ASN A 28 -2.46 -21.75 -4.61
CA ASN A 28 -1.11 -22.30 -4.71
C ASN A 28 -0.12 -21.34 -5.36
N PHE A 29 -0.40 -20.03 -5.31
CA PHE A 29 0.49 -19.01 -5.87
C PHE A 29 1.89 -19.11 -5.28
N THR A 30 2.88 -19.08 -6.14
CA THR A 30 4.30 -19.01 -5.76
C THR A 30 4.85 -17.67 -6.21
N ALA A 31 5.30 -16.86 -5.27
CA ALA A 31 5.88 -15.56 -5.56
C ALA A 31 7.14 -15.67 -6.45
N PRO A 32 7.39 -14.71 -7.35
CA PRO A 32 8.65 -14.60 -8.08
C PRO A 32 9.85 -14.56 -7.12
N HIS A 33 11.03 -14.98 -7.62
CA HIS A 33 12.25 -15.03 -6.80
C HIS A 33 12.50 -13.74 -6.02
N ALA A 34 12.41 -12.57 -6.65
CA ALA A 34 12.62 -11.27 -6.01
C ALA A 34 11.64 -11.00 -4.86
N GLY A 35 10.37 -11.43 -4.97
CA GLY A 35 9.37 -11.30 -3.90
C GLY A 35 9.69 -12.22 -2.72
N ARG A 36 10.09 -13.46 -2.98
CA ARG A 36 10.51 -14.40 -1.93
C ARG A 36 11.76 -13.91 -1.20
N GLN A 37 12.73 -13.39 -1.94
CA GLN A 37 13.94 -12.82 -1.36
C GLN A 37 13.62 -11.59 -0.51
N LEU A 38 12.77 -10.68 -1.02
CA LEU A 38 12.33 -9.51 -0.24
C LEU A 38 11.67 -9.93 1.08
N ARG A 39 10.81 -10.97 1.06
CA ARG A 39 10.18 -11.54 2.26
C ARG A 39 11.22 -12.13 3.22
N ALA A 40 12.18 -12.88 2.72
CA ALA A 40 13.23 -13.48 3.55
C ALA A 40 14.13 -12.40 4.19
N ASP A 41 14.57 -11.43 3.39
CA ASP A 41 15.51 -10.39 3.83
C ASP A 41 14.89 -9.37 4.79
N LEU A 42 13.60 -9.03 4.61
CA LEU A 42 12.90 -8.02 5.38
C LEU A 42 11.77 -8.58 6.25
N GLY A 43 11.71 -9.89 6.45
CA GLY A 43 10.71 -10.56 7.31
C GLY A 43 10.65 -10.02 8.73
N PHE A 44 11.70 -9.34 9.19
CA PHE A 44 11.76 -8.70 10.50
C PHE A 44 10.91 -7.41 10.61
N LEU A 45 10.44 -6.82 9.51
CA LEU A 45 9.74 -5.52 9.55
C LEU A 45 8.57 -5.48 10.52
N PRO A 46 7.74 -6.53 10.70
CA PRO A 46 6.66 -6.52 11.67
C PRO A 46 7.09 -6.21 13.11
N ALA A 47 8.30 -6.56 13.51
CA ALA A 47 8.81 -6.23 14.85
C ALA A 47 8.96 -4.72 15.12
N LEU A 48 8.76 -3.87 14.11
CA LEU A 48 8.78 -2.41 14.28
C LEU A 48 7.47 -1.87 14.88
N TRP A 49 6.36 -2.60 14.75
CA TRP A 49 5.03 -2.20 15.23
C TRP A 49 4.33 -3.26 16.10
N ALA A 50 4.88 -4.47 16.18
CA ALA A 50 4.35 -5.53 17.02
C ALA A 50 4.55 -5.20 18.52
N ASP A 51 3.62 -5.70 19.35
CA ASP A 51 3.66 -5.55 20.78
C ASP A 51 4.68 -6.53 21.43
N GLU A 52 4.98 -6.33 22.72
CA GLU A 52 5.89 -7.20 23.45
C GLU A 52 5.23 -8.58 23.66
N GLY A 53 5.94 -9.65 23.25
CA GLY A 53 5.45 -11.02 23.32
C GLY A 53 4.77 -11.51 22.03
N ASP A 54 4.48 -10.64 21.06
CA ASP A 54 3.96 -11.06 19.78
C ASP A 54 4.96 -11.91 18.98
N TYR A 55 4.44 -12.76 18.11
CA TYR A 55 5.22 -13.58 17.18
C TYR A 55 5.43 -12.91 15.85
N VAL A 56 6.61 -13.07 15.26
CA VAL A 56 6.89 -12.65 13.87
C VAL A 56 7.36 -13.86 13.07
N LEU A 57 6.56 -14.22 12.04
CA LEU A 57 6.90 -15.32 11.13
C LEU A 57 8.02 -14.91 10.20
N VAL A 58 9.12 -15.66 10.22
CA VAL A 58 10.30 -15.45 9.41
C VAL A 58 10.80 -16.75 8.79
N GLU A 59 11.61 -16.65 7.75
CA GLU A 59 12.26 -17.83 7.13
C GLU A 59 13.43 -18.35 7.99
N ASP A 60 14.17 -17.41 8.62
CA ASP A 60 15.33 -17.68 9.47
C ASP A 60 15.32 -16.70 10.66
N ALA A 61 15.20 -17.22 11.88
CA ALA A 61 15.07 -16.44 13.12
C ALA A 61 16.35 -15.66 13.46
N ASP A 62 17.52 -16.29 13.28
CA ASP A 62 18.82 -15.68 13.60
C ASP A 62 19.12 -14.54 12.63
N TYR A 63 18.86 -14.76 11.34
CA TYR A 63 19.00 -13.72 10.32
C TYR A 63 18.06 -12.55 10.60
N ALA A 64 16.79 -12.81 10.91
CA ALA A 64 15.79 -11.76 11.18
C ALA A 64 16.18 -10.92 12.41
N ALA A 65 16.61 -11.56 13.51
CA ALA A 65 17.08 -10.89 14.71
C ALA A 65 18.30 -9.99 14.42
N LEU A 66 19.26 -10.49 13.63
CA LEU A 66 20.43 -9.73 13.23
C LEU A 66 20.06 -8.55 12.30
N ALA A 67 19.17 -8.77 11.34
CA ALA A 67 18.69 -7.74 10.40
C ALA A 67 17.93 -6.63 11.14
N TYR A 68 17.03 -6.98 12.07
CA TYR A 68 16.33 -6.05 12.94
C TYR A 68 17.31 -5.18 13.76
N ARG A 69 18.28 -5.83 14.44
CA ARG A 69 19.29 -5.13 15.27
C ARG A 69 20.12 -4.14 14.45
N ARG A 70 20.48 -4.50 13.21
CA ARG A 70 21.20 -3.62 12.27
C ARG A 70 20.35 -2.44 11.83
N ALA A 71 19.11 -2.70 11.43
CA ALA A 71 18.20 -1.68 10.93
C ALA A 71 17.79 -0.67 12.00
N THR A 72 17.62 -1.11 13.25
CA THR A 72 17.16 -0.30 14.38
C THR A 72 18.30 0.24 15.26
N LYS A 73 19.54 0.02 14.85
CA LYS A 73 20.76 0.41 15.62
C LYS A 73 20.78 -0.13 17.05
N GLY A 74 20.35 -1.38 17.21
CA GLY A 74 20.38 -2.09 18.51
C GLY A 74 19.18 -1.81 19.41
N ARG A 75 18.06 -1.26 18.90
CA ARG A 75 16.81 -1.18 19.67
C ARG A 75 16.46 -2.57 20.20
N LYS A 76 16.04 -2.66 21.48
CA LYS A 76 15.61 -3.92 22.09
C LYS A 76 14.49 -4.53 21.26
N CYS A 77 14.66 -5.78 20.85
CA CYS A 77 13.60 -6.57 20.23
C CYS A 77 12.64 -7.04 21.33
N ARG A 78 11.34 -6.99 21.07
CA ARG A 78 10.29 -7.34 22.03
C ARG A 78 9.44 -8.51 21.56
N VAL A 79 9.66 -8.98 20.32
CA VAL A 79 8.89 -10.06 19.70
C VAL A 79 9.65 -11.38 19.77
N GLU A 80 8.91 -12.46 19.56
CA GLU A 80 9.46 -13.79 19.37
C GLU A 80 9.53 -14.12 17.87
N TRP A 81 10.73 -14.53 17.41
CA TRP A 81 10.93 -14.95 16.04
C TRP A 81 10.52 -16.40 15.86
N VAL A 82 9.58 -16.68 14.96
CA VAL A 82 9.07 -18.03 14.71
C VAL A 82 9.18 -18.41 13.24
N THR A 83 9.42 -19.69 12.99
CA THR A 83 9.47 -20.26 11.65
C THR A 83 8.22 -21.10 11.38
N LYS A 84 7.96 -21.43 10.12
CA LYS A 84 6.79 -22.20 9.71
C LYS A 84 6.63 -23.55 10.44
N SER A 85 7.72 -24.18 10.83
CA SER A 85 7.70 -25.48 11.53
C SER A 85 7.18 -25.39 12.96
N GLN A 86 7.15 -24.20 13.55
CA GLN A 86 6.72 -23.96 14.93
C GLN A 86 5.23 -23.56 15.00
N LEU A 87 4.60 -23.13 13.89
CA LEU A 87 3.26 -22.53 13.91
C LEU A 87 2.19 -23.45 14.50
N SER A 88 2.23 -24.77 14.23
CA SER A 88 1.25 -25.73 14.74
C SER A 88 1.32 -25.95 16.26
N SER A 89 2.38 -25.50 16.91
CA SER A 89 2.57 -25.61 18.36
C SER A 89 2.30 -24.32 19.13
N LEU A 90 1.99 -23.22 18.45
CA LEU A 90 1.73 -21.93 19.08
C LEU A 90 0.25 -21.80 19.48
N SER A 91 0.02 -21.19 20.63
CA SER A 91 -1.30 -20.76 21.08
C SER A 91 -1.53 -19.31 20.59
N LEU A 92 -2.06 -19.17 19.37
CA LEU A 92 -2.31 -17.87 18.78
C LEU A 92 -3.69 -17.32 19.14
N LEU A 93 -3.81 -16.02 19.36
CA LEU A 93 -5.07 -15.30 19.51
C LEU A 93 -5.52 -14.63 18.21
N SER A 94 -4.58 -14.19 17.38
CA SER A 94 -4.90 -13.55 16.10
C SER A 94 -3.72 -13.59 15.12
N VAL A 95 -4.02 -13.33 13.84
CA VAL A 95 -3.01 -13.27 12.77
C VAL A 95 -3.10 -11.92 12.06
N SER A 96 -1.98 -11.22 11.94
CA SER A 96 -1.86 -9.88 11.34
C SER A 96 -0.81 -9.87 10.22
N PRO A 97 -1.16 -10.23 8.98
CA PRO A 97 -0.24 -10.19 7.86
C PRO A 97 -0.04 -8.77 7.33
N TRP A 98 0.92 -8.63 6.44
CA TRP A 98 1.06 -7.45 5.59
C TRP A 98 -0.23 -7.20 4.80
N GLY A 99 -0.77 -8.23 4.18
CA GLY A 99 -2.08 -8.24 3.53
C GLY A 99 -2.64 -9.65 3.37
N TRP A 100 -3.96 -9.77 3.40
CA TRP A 100 -4.67 -11.03 3.24
C TRP A 100 -4.91 -11.39 1.77
N ASP A 101 -4.51 -12.58 1.36
CA ASP A 101 -4.79 -13.18 0.07
C ASP A 101 -5.06 -14.69 0.20
N SER A 102 -5.60 -15.30 -0.86
CA SER A 102 -5.96 -16.73 -0.87
C SER A 102 -4.77 -17.65 -0.67
N ALA A 103 -3.60 -17.26 -1.20
CA ALA A 103 -2.39 -18.08 -1.08
C ALA A 103 -1.87 -18.11 0.35
N LEU A 104 -1.81 -16.94 1.01
CA LEU A 104 -1.39 -16.85 2.41
C LEU A 104 -2.35 -17.62 3.32
N ARG A 105 -3.67 -17.43 3.17
CA ARG A 105 -4.67 -18.18 3.95
C ARG A 105 -4.47 -19.68 3.82
N HIS A 106 -4.35 -20.19 2.60
CA HIS A 106 -4.13 -21.60 2.33
C HIS A 106 -2.79 -22.10 2.92
N GLN A 107 -1.74 -21.32 2.84
CA GLN A 107 -0.44 -21.64 3.39
C GLN A 107 -0.48 -21.77 4.93
N LEU A 108 -1.15 -20.85 5.62
CA LEU A 108 -1.31 -20.89 7.09
C LEU A 108 -2.10 -22.10 7.56
N LEU A 109 -3.18 -22.46 6.86
CA LEU A 109 -3.91 -23.72 7.14
C LEU A 109 -2.99 -24.94 7.02
N ARG A 110 -2.16 -25.00 5.98
CA ARG A 110 -1.19 -26.10 5.80
C ARG A 110 -0.10 -26.12 6.88
N TYR A 111 0.19 -25.01 7.51
CA TYR A 111 1.13 -24.91 8.64
C TYR A 111 0.46 -25.20 9.99
N GLY A 112 -0.83 -25.53 10.01
CA GLY A 112 -1.55 -25.92 11.21
C GLY A 112 -2.12 -24.74 12.02
N VAL A 113 -2.20 -23.53 11.45
CA VAL A 113 -2.91 -22.41 12.09
C VAL A 113 -4.40 -22.68 12.08
N ASP A 114 -5.08 -22.45 13.21
CA ASP A 114 -6.52 -22.66 13.34
C ASP A 114 -7.30 -21.80 12.35
N ALA A 115 -8.24 -22.43 11.65
CA ALA A 115 -9.08 -21.76 10.66
C ALA A 115 -9.94 -20.63 11.24
N SER A 116 -10.28 -20.69 12.51
CA SER A 116 -11.07 -19.65 13.21
C SER A 116 -10.33 -18.34 13.37
N LEU A 117 -8.98 -18.36 13.29
CA LEU A 117 -8.12 -17.17 13.36
C LEU A 117 -7.91 -16.52 11.99
N LEU A 118 -8.39 -17.15 10.92
CA LEU A 118 -8.16 -16.70 9.55
C LEU A 118 -9.47 -16.17 8.93
N PRO A 119 -9.40 -15.17 8.04
CA PRO A 119 -10.58 -14.73 7.32
C PRO A 119 -11.18 -15.90 6.51
N SER A 120 -12.50 -15.95 6.37
CA SER A 120 -13.16 -16.89 5.49
C SER A 120 -12.76 -16.69 4.02
N GLU A 121 -13.00 -17.66 3.15
CA GLU A 121 -12.76 -17.51 1.71
C GLU A 121 -13.56 -16.35 1.11
N GLN A 122 -14.79 -16.14 1.60
CA GLN A 122 -15.62 -15.03 1.18
C GLN A 122 -15.02 -13.68 1.58
N GLN A 123 -14.48 -13.54 2.80
CA GLN A 123 -13.81 -12.33 3.25
C GLN A 123 -12.53 -12.05 2.45
N VAL A 124 -11.76 -13.10 2.12
CA VAL A 124 -10.58 -12.93 1.24
C VAL A 124 -10.99 -12.51 -0.17
N ALA A 125 -12.08 -13.04 -0.71
CA ALA A 125 -12.62 -12.62 -2.00
C ALA A 125 -13.12 -11.17 -1.97
N GLU A 126 -13.74 -10.73 -0.87
CA GLU A 126 -14.14 -9.34 -0.64
C GLU A 126 -12.92 -8.41 -0.57
N ILE A 127 -11.88 -8.78 0.18
CA ILE A 127 -10.61 -8.03 0.24
C ILE A 127 -10.02 -7.87 -1.17
N ARG A 128 -10.00 -8.95 -1.96
CA ARG A 128 -9.52 -8.88 -3.34
C ARG A 128 -10.35 -7.92 -4.18
N GLN A 129 -11.68 -7.97 -4.06
CA GLN A 129 -12.58 -7.08 -4.80
C GLN A 129 -12.37 -5.61 -4.40
N LEU A 130 -12.26 -5.33 -3.10
CA LEU A 130 -12.01 -3.99 -2.58
C LEU A 130 -10.60 -3.47 -2.95
N SER A 131 -9.62 -4.36 -3.12
CA SER A 131 -8.27 -4.01 -3.59
C SER A 131 -8.19 -3.74 -5.11
N HIS A 132 -9.29 -3.92 -5.85
CA HIS A 132 -9.35 -3.56 -7.26
C HIS A 132 -9.27 -2.03 -7.40
N ARG A 133 -8.47 -1.52 -8.34
CA ARG A 133 -8.31 -0.07 -8.55
C ARG A 133 -9.62 0.68 -8.84
N GLN A 134 -10.65 -0.02 -9.28
CA GLN A 134 -11.99 0.56 -9.44
C GLN A 134 -12.56 1.09 -8.12
N THR A 135 -12.18 0.53 -6.97
CA THR A 135 -12.62 1.04 -5.65
C THR A 135 -12.14 2.47 -5.44
N ALA A 136 -10.91 2.79 -5.80
CA ALA A 136 -10.40 4.16 -5.79
C ALA A 136 -11.19 5.08 -6.75
N ALA A 137 -11.47 4.60 -7.96
CA ALA A 137 -12.25 5.35 -8.95
C ALA A 137 -13.69 5.65 -8.46
N LEU A 138 -14.33 4.71 -7.77
CA LEU A 138 -15.66 4.89 -7.19
C LEU A 138 -15.67 5.87 -6.01
N LEU A 139 -14.55 6.01 -5.29
CA LEU A 139 -14.42 6.96 -4.19
C LEU A 139 -14.17 8.40 -4.68
N LEU A 140 -13.49 8.58 -5.83
CA LEU A 140 -13.10 9.90 -6.35
C LEU A 140 -14.23 10.94 -6.40
N PRO A 141 -15.46 10.64 -6.85
CA PRO A 141 -16.54 11.62 -6.89
C PRO A 141 -16.84 12.26 -5.52
N SER A 142 -16.76 11.49 -4.44
CA SER A 142 -16.98 11.98 -3.07
C SER A 142 -15.83 12.86 -2.56
N LEU A 143 -14.64 12.73 -3.15
CA LEU A 143 -13.44 13.50 -2.79
C LEU A 143 -13.23 14.74 -3.67
N ARG A 144 -14.02 14.93 -4.74
CA ARG A 144 -13.88 16.09 -5.63
C ARG A 144 -14.43 17.35 -4.97
N ILE A 145 -13.55 18.33 -4.82
CA ILE A 145 -13.84 19.68 -4.31
C ILE A 145 -12.91 20.68 -5.01
N GLY A 146 -13.08 21.98 -4.73
CA GLY A 146 -12.14 22.99 -5.21
C GLY A 146 -10.70 22.66 -4.81
N GLY A 147 -9.78 22.70 -5.77
CA GLY A 147 -8.38 22.33 -5.56
C GLY A 147 -8.05 20.85 -5.79
N THR A 148 -9.04 20.01 -6.14
CA THR A 148 -8.80 18.61 -6.46
C THR A 148 -9.03 18.28 -7.94
N VAL A 149 -8.40 17.19 -8.39
CA VAL A 149 -8.55 16.57 -9.73
C VAL A 149 -8.53 15.06 -9.56
N GLY A 150 -8.89 14.33 -10.58
CA GLY A 150 -8.80 12.87 -10.64
C GLY A 150 -10.01 12.28 -11.34
N GLU A 151 -9.73 11.47 -12.35
CA GLU A 151 -10.72 10.70 -13.12
C GLU A 151 -10.13 9.33 -13.40
N ALA A 152 -10.95 8.30 -13.27
CA ALA A 152 -10.57 6.93 -13.59
C ALA A 152 -11.79 6.15 -14.06
N VAL A 153 -11.64 5.41 -15.15
CA VAL A 153 -12.71 4.61 -15.75
C VAL A 153 -12.24 3.18 -15.92
N PHE A 154 -13.07 2.22 -15.51
CA PHE A 154 -12.81 0.81 -15.77
C PHE A 154 -13.29 0.42 -17.15
N CYS A 155 -12.37 0.08 -18.05
CA CYS A 155 -12.62 -0.30 -19.44
C CYS A 155 -12.54 -1.83 -19.59
N GLN A 156 -13.61 -2.44 -20.11
CA GLN A 156 -13.73 -3.88 -20.32
C GLN A 156 -13.57 -4.29 -21.80
N SER A 157 -13.18 -3.35 -22.66
CA SER A 157 -12.89 -3.60 -24.07
C SER A 157 -11.86 -2.63 -24.62
N VAL A 158 -11.22 -2.98 -25.73
CA VAL A 158 -10.31 -2.08 -26.45
C VAL A 158 -11.05 -0.83 -26.90
N ALA A 159 -12.28 -0.98 -27.44
CA ALA A 159 -13.09 0.15 -27.88
C ALA A 159 -13.41 1.14 -26.74
N ALA A 160 -13.63 0.65 -25.50
CA ALA A 160 -13.81 1.53 -24.35
C ALA A 160 -12.54 2.32 -24.02
N VAL A 161 -11.35 1.75 -24.20
CA VAL A 161 -10.08 2.46 -24.04
C VAL A 161 -9.89 3.50 -25.15
N GLU A 162 -10.21 3.17 -26.39
CA GLU A 162 -10.17 4.10 -27.52
C GLU A 162 -11.13 5.28 -27.34
N GLN A 163 -12.31 5.03 -26.78
CA GLN A 163 -13.24 6.10 -26.39
C GLN A 163 -12.62 7.04 -25.33
N GLN A 164 -11.95 6.50 -24.31
CA GLN A 164 -11.26 7.35 -23.34
C GLN A 164 -10.10 8.11 -23.98
N LEU A 165 -9.40 7.50 -24.94
CA LEU A 165 -8.30 8.13 -25.65
C LEU A 165 -8.78 9.29 -26.58
N SER A 166 -10.01 9.21 -27.09
CA SER A 166 -10.63 10.31 -27.85
C SER A 166 -10.99 11.52 -26.98
N LEU A 167 -11.28 11.29 -25.69
CA LEU A 167 -11.54 12.36 -24.71
C LEU A 167 -10.25 12.96 -24.14
N HIS A 168 -9.25 12.11 -23.92
CA HIS A 168 -7.97 12.46 -23.33
C HIS A 168 -6.83 11.92 -24.20
N PRO A 169 -6.17 12.75 -25.02
CA PRO A 169 -5.10 12.29 -25.93
C PRO A 169 -3.91 11.61 -25.24
N ARG A 170 -3.76 11.81 -23.92
CA ARG A 170 -2.74 11.16 -23.08
C ARG A 170 -3.42 10.43 -21.94
N LEU A 171 -3.23 9.11 -21.88
CA LEU A 171 -3.78 8.25 -20.83
C LEU A 171 -2.68 7.51 -20.06
N VAL A 172 -3.00 7.16 -18.84
CA VAL A 172 -2.31 6.12 -18.08
C VAL A 172 -3.27 4.93 -17.96
N LEU A 173 -2.87 3.80 -18.52
CA LEU A 173 -3.60 2.54 -18.34
C LEU A 173 -2.97 1.76 -17.18
N LYS A 174 -3.82 1.23 -16.28
CA LYS A 174 -3.38 0.51 -15.10
C LYS A 174 -4.07 -0.84 -15.01
N ALA A 175 -3.30 -1.91 -14.77
CA ALA A 175 -3.88 -3.22 -14.47
C ALA A 175 -4.71 -3.12 -13.17
N PRO A 176 -5.89 -3.77 -13.10
CA PRO A 176 -6.77 -3.76 -11.92
C PRO A 176 -6.06 -4.14 -10.63
N TRP A 177 -5.22 -5.15 -10.68
CA TRP A 177 -4.34 -5.57 -9.59
C TRP A 177 -2.90 -5.60 -10.10
N SER A 178 -2.03 -4.83 -9.50
CA SER A 178 -0.59 -4.85 -9.77
C SER A 178 0.16 -4.10 -8.68
N SER A 179 1.46 -4.30 -8.60
CA SER A 179 2.33 -3.60 -7.66
C SER A 179 3.52 -2.94 -8.34
N SER A 180 4.12 -1.98 -7.65
CA SER A 180 5.42 -1.39 -7.99
C SER A 180 5.54 -0.88 -9.43
N GLY A 181 4.48 -0.27 -9.96
CA GLY A 181 4.47 0.35 -11.30
C GLY A 181 4.51 -0.63 -12.49
N ARG A 182 4.58 -1.94 -12.27
CA ARG A 182 4.68 -2.94 -13.36
C ARG A 182 3.43 -3.05 -14.21
N GLY A 183 2.27 -2.72 -13.66
CA GLY A 183 0.97 -2.75 -14.35
C GLY A 183 0.59 -1.44 -15.02
N LEU A 184 1.52 -0.54 -15.32
CA LEU A 184 1.26 0.77 -15.91
C LEU A 184 1.69 0.84 -17.37
N ARG A 185 0.89 1.50 -18.22
CA ARG A 185 1.24 1.87 -19.60
C ARG A 185 0.82 3.32 -19.87
N PHE A 186 1.74 4.08 -20.44
CA PHE A 186 1.49 5.47 -20.82
C PHE A 186 1.15 5.50 -22.30
N ILE A 187 0.01 6.04 -22.64
CA ILE A 187 -0.49 6.15 -24.02
C ILE A 187 -0.43 7.62 -24.43
N ASN A 188 0.02 7.87 -25.66
CA ASN A 188 0.04 9.20 -26.25
C ASN A 188 -0.53 9.12 -27.67
N GLY A 189 -1.72 9.64 -27.84
CA GLY A 189 -2.44 9.75 -29.12
C GLY A 189 -3.08 8.46 -29.62
N GLN A 190 -2.38 7.33 -29.62
CA GLN A 190 -2.91 6.07 -30.16
C GLN A 190 -2.33 4.83 -29.49
N LEU A 191 -3.07 3.72 -29.59
CA LEU A 191 -2.62 2.41 -29.11
C LEU A 191 -1.69 1.78 -30.17
N SER A 192 -0.49 1.37 -29.75
CA SER A 192 0.41 0.54 -30.57
C SER A 192 0.04 -0.94 -30.46
N GLU A 193 0.57 -1.80 -31.33
CA GLU A 193 0.40 -3.27 -31.24
C GLU A 193 0.87 -3.83 -29.90
N TYR A 194 1.94 -3.26 -29.32
CA TYR A 194 2.40 -3.61 -27.97
C TYR A 194 1.34 -3.32 -26.91
N HIS A 195 0.69 -2.16 -26.99
CA HIS A 195 -0.41 -1.79 -26.08
C HIS A 195 -1.62 -2.70 -26.26
N LEU A 196 -1.99 -3.01 -27.51
CA LEU A 196 -3.11 -3.90 -27.81
C LEU A 196 -2.89 -5.31 -27.30
N GLY A 197 -1.68 -5.87 -27.46
CA GLY A 197 -1.31 -7.18 -26.93
C GLY A 197 -1.43 -7.23 -25.41
N TRP A 198 -0.90 -6.22 -24.71
CA TRP A 198 -1.00 -6.11 -23.25
C TRP A 198 -2.46 -5.94 -22.78
N LEU A 199 -3.27 -5.10 -23.44
CA LEU A 199 -4.68 -4.92 -23.14
C LEU A 199 -5.47 -6.21 -23.29
N ARG A 200 -5.32 -6.95 -24.41
CA ARG A 200 -6.01 -8.24 -24.62
C ARG A 200 -5.69 -9.23 -23.53
N ASN A 201 -4.43 -9.29 -23.08
CA ASN A 201 -4.03 -10.15 -21.96
C ASN A 201 -4.73 -9.73 -20.65
N LEU A 202 -4.81 -8.44 -20.33
CA LEU A 202 -5.50 -7.96 -19.12
C LEU A 202 -7.02 -8.18 -19.20
N LEU A 203 -7.63 -7.94 -20.34
CA LEU A 203 -9.06 -8.20 -20.54
C LEU A 203 -9.40 -9.66 -20.26
N THR A 204 -8.53 -10.59 -20.68
CA THR A 204 -8.71 -12.03 -20.43
C THR A 204 -8.40 -12.42 -19.00
N SER A 205 -7.30 -11.91 -18.41
CA SER A 205 -6.81 -12.38 -17.10
C SER A 205 -7.39 -11.64 -15.91
N GLN A 206 -7.74 -10.36 -16.05
CA GLN A 206 -8.23 -9.51 -14.98
C GLN A 206 -9.57 -8.81 -15.31
N GLY A 207 -10.20 -9.13 -16.44
CA GLY A 207 -11.53 -8.63 -16.83
C GLY A 207 -11.55 -7.20 -17.37
N GLY A 208 -10.44 -6.46 -17.37
CA GLY A 208 -10.40 -5.08 -17.83
C GLY A 208 -9.11 -4.34 -17.47
N VAL A 209 -9.16 -3.03 -17.67
CA VAL A 209 -8.08 -2.08 -17.38
C VAL A 209 -8.65 -0.78 -16.84
N MET A 210 -7.98 -0.12 -15.92
CA MET A 210 -8.29 1.25 -15.55
C MET A 210 -7.66 2.20 -16.57
N ALA A 211 -8.42 3.18 -17.04
CA ALA A 211 -7.95 4.29 -17.88
C ALA A 211 -8.09 5.61 -17.12
N GLU A 212 -7.00 6.36 -17.02
CA GLU A 212 -6.95 7.65 -16.34
C GLU A 212 -6.31 8.69 -17.25
N PRO A 213 -6.75 9.96 -17.21
CA PRO A 213 -6.03 11.05 -17.88
C PRO A 213 -4.58 11.08 -17.37
N TYR A 214 -3.66 11.41 -18.26
CA TYR A 214 -2.27 11.66 -17.82
C TYR A 214 -2.19 13.01 -17.11
N TYR A 215 -1.77 13.00 -15.87
CA TYR A 215 -1.52 14.21 -15.10
C TYR A 215 -0.02 14.53 -15.04
N ASP A 216 0.33 15.83 -15.12
CA ASP A 216 1.71 16.29 -14.92
C ASP A 216 2.06 16.26 -13.43
N LYS A 217 2.60 15.12 -13.02
CA LYS A 217 2.91 14.83 -11.62
C LYS A 217 4.05 15.68 -11.09
N VAL A 218 3.84 16.30 -9.92
CA VAL A 218 4.83 17.04 -9.16
C VAL A 218 5.37 16.21 -7.99
N LYS A 219 4.46 15.52 -7.26
CA LYS A 219 4.86 14.76 -6.08
C LYS A 219 3.85 13.65 -5.76
N ASP A 220 4.36 12.47 -5.39
CA ASP A 220 3.58 11.40 -4.77
C ASP A 220 3.66 11.52 -3.24
N PHE A 221 2.59 11.14 -2.57
CA PHE A 221 2.52 10.95 -1.13
C PHE A 221 1.32 10.07 -0.78
N GLY A 222 1.15 9.69 0.47
CA GLY A 222 0.01 8.89 0.91
C GLY A 222 -0.50 9.32 2.28
N MET A 223 -1.67 8.85 2.61
CA MET A 223 -2.24 8.85 3.95
C MET A 223 -2.44 7.41 4.40
N GLU A 224 -2.03 7.12 5.63
CA GLU A 224 -2.15 5.80 6.22
C GLU A 224 -3.31 5.78 7.22
N PHE A 225 -4.04 4.66 7.22
CA PHE A 225 -5.24 4.47 8.01
C PHE A 225 -5.28 3.06 8.60
N ILE A 226 -6.18 2.87 9.54
CA ILE A 226 -6.57 1.55 10.05
C ILE A 226 -8.10 1.47 10.15
N THR A 227 -8.66 0.29 9.84
CA THR A 227 -10.07 -0.01 10.08
C THR A 227 -10.14 -0.91 11.31
N ASP A 228 -10.87 -0.46 12.33
CA ASP A 228 -11.09 -1.21 13.57
C ASP A 228 -12.18 -2.29 13.38
N ALA A 229 -12.38 -3.13 14.38
CA ALA A 229 -13.34 -4.25 14.33
C ALA A 229 -14.82 -3.80 14.16
N ASP A 230 -15.14 -2.58 14.57
CA ASP A 230 -16.48 -1.97 14.41
C ASP A 230 -16.67 -1.27 13.05
N GLY A 231 -15.66 -1.33 12.17
CA GLY A 231 -15.65 -0.67 10.87
C GLY A 231 -15.26 0.82 10.92
N THR A 232 -14.88 1.34 12.09
CA THR A 232 -14.40 2.72 12.22
C THR A 232 -13.05 2.88 11.54
N ILE A 233 -12.91 3.88 10.68
CA ILE A 233 -11.66 4.22 10.01
C ILE A 233 -10.95 5.31 10.81
N ARG A 234 -9.71 5.01 11.24
CA ARG A 234 -8.82 5.97 11.92
C ARG A 234 -7.65 6.34 11.03
N TYR A 235 -7.28 7.60 11.07
CA TYR A 235 -6.08 8.12 10.41
C TYR A 235 -4.86 7.84 11.28
N GLU A 236 -3.82 7.27 10.68
CA GLU A 236 -2.56 6.92 11.35
C GLU A 236 -1.44 7.93 11.08
N GLY A 237 -1.43 8.56 9.91
CA GLY A 237 -0.45 9.59 9.60
C GLY A 237 -0.19 9.83 8.11
N LEU A 238 0.54 10.91 7.83
CA LEU A 238 0.98 11.28 6.51
C LEU A 238 2.24 10.50 6.12
N SER A 239 2.24 9.96 4.91
CA SER A 239 3.36 9.22 4.32
C SER A 239 3.95 10.03 3.16
N LEU A 240 5.09 10.67 3.37
CA LEU A 240 5.83 11.37 2.33
C LEU A 240 6.90 10.42 1.76
N PHE A 241 6.72 10.03 0.49
CA PHE A 241 7.64 9.11 -0.17
C PHE A 241 8.15 9.66 -1.50
N HIS A 242 9.19 9.02 -2.02
CA HIS A 242 9.78 9.33 -3.30
C HIS A 242 9.63 8.15 -4.25
N THR A 243 9.28 8.46 -5.50
CA THR A 243 9.27 7.50 -6.61
C THR A 243 10.24 7.94 -7.69
N VAL A 244 10.89 6.99 -8.34
CA VAL A 244 11.69 7.20 -9.55
C VAL A 244 11.15 6.25 -10.62
N ASN A 245 10.71 6.80 -11.76
CA ASN A 245 10.06 6.04 -12.84
C ASN A 245 8.88 5.18 -12.34
N GLY A 246 8.12 5.67 -11.36
CA GLY A 246 7.00 4.97 -10.75
C GLY A 246 7.38 3.90 -9.72
N ALA A 247 8.68 3.64 -9.51
CA ALA A 247 9.15 2.72 -8.48
C ALA A 247 9.40 3.44 -7.16
N TYR A 248 8.95 2.86 -6.06
CA TYR A 248 9.21 3.35 -4.71
C TYR A 248 10.73 3.37 -4.41
N VAL A 249 11.21 4.48 -3.84
CA VAL A 249 12.62 4.66 -3.48
C VAL A 249 12.80 4.79 -1.96
N GLY A 250 11.86 5.40 -1.25
CA GLY A 250 11.96 5.57 0.20
C GLY A 250 10.96 6.57 0.77
N ASN A 251 10.84 6.57 2.11
CA ASN A 251 9.98 7.48 2.87
C ASN A 251 10.78 8.46 3.71
N ILE A 252 10.20 9.64 3.93
CA ILE A 252 10.66 10.60 4.92
C ILE A 252 10.17 10.15 6.30
N LEU A 253 11.09 10.12 7.26
CA LEU A 253 10.84 9.86 8.67
C LEU A 253 10.93 11.20 9.41
N ALA A 254 9.80 11.72 9.81
CA ALA A 254 9.65 12.97 10.53
C ALA A 254 8.35 12.93 11.35
N THR A 255 8.16 13.87 12.26
CA THR A 255 6.88 14.02 12.96
C THR A 255 5.76 14.39 11.98
N GLU A 256 4.51 14.25 12.40
CA GLU A 256 3.37 14.64 11.57
C GLU A 256 3.38 16.15 11.26
N SER A 257 3.71 17.01 12.26
CA SER A 257 3.87 18.45 12.10
C SER A 257 4.90 18.82 11.03
N ALA A 258 6.09 18.22 11.08
CA ALA A 258 7.14 18.48 10.10
C ALA A 258 6.75 18.00 8.69
N LYS A 259 6.06 16.85 8.56
CA LYS A 259 5.53 16.37 7.28
C LYS A 259 4.45 17.29 6.71
N LEU A 260 3.54 17.79 7.55
CA LEU A 260 2.53 18.77 7.15
C LEU A 260 3.18 20.09 6.69
N GLU A 261 4.20 20.56 7.35
CA GLU A 261 4.98 21.73 6.89
C GLU A 261 5.61 21.49 5.52
N MET A 262 6.24 20.31 5.30
CA MET A 262 6.83 19.96 4.01
C MET A 262 5.81 19.95 2.87
N ILE A 263 4.61 19.39 3.09
CA ILE A 263 3.58 19.26 2.05
C ILE A 263 2.82 20.57 1.84
N SER A 264 2.73 21.46 2.84
CA SER A 264 2.04 22.75 2.78
C SER A 264 2.62 23.69 1.71
N ARG A 265 3.85 23.45 1.29
CA ARG A 265 4.51 24.18 0.17
C ARG A 265 3.86 23.90 -1.19
N TYR A 266 3.04 22.85 -1.29
CA TYR A 266 2.39 22.40 -2.52
C TYR A 266 0.87 22.57 -2.46
N ILE A 267 0.24 22.20 -1.37
CA ILE A 267 -1.21 22.22 -1.16
C ILE A 267 -1.53 22.64 0.27
N SER A 268 -2.69 23.27 0.49
CA SER A 268 -3.05 23.72 1.84
C SER A 268 -3.33 22.55 2.79
N VAL A 269 -2.97 22.72 4.06
CA VAL A 269 -3.27 21.75 5.13
C VAL A 269 -4.78 21.58 5.32
N ASP A 270 -5.56 22.65 5.12
CA ASP A 270 -7.03 22.60 5.20
C ASP A 270 -7.61 21.67 4.15
N LEU A 271 -7.12 21.73 2.89
CA LEU A 271 -7.54 20.83 1.84
C LEU A 271 -7.24 19.37 2.22
N LEU A 272 -6.04 19.09 2.76
CA LEU A 272 -5.69 17.75 3.22
C LEU A 272 -6.63 17.27 4.35
N ASN A 273 -6.95 18.12 5.31
CA ASN A 273 -7.86 17.80 6.40
C ASN A 273 -9.28 17.51 5.89
N ILE A 274 -9.79 18.30 4.95
CA ILE A 274 -11.10 18.05 4.32
C ILE A 274 -11.11 16.72 3.60
N ILE A 275 -10.07 16.41 2.81
CA ILE A 275 -9.97 15.14 2.08
C ILE A 275 -9.88 13.96 3.05
N LYS A 276 -9.07 14.06 4.11
CA LYS A 276 -8.99 13.06 5.17
C LYS A 276 -10.36 12.75 5.78
N GLN A 277 -11.13 13.77 6.15
CA GLN A 277 -12.47 13.60 6.72
C GLN A 277 -13.46 12.99 5.70
N ARG A 278 -13.37 13.38 4.43
CA ARG A 278 -14.19 12.80 3.36
C ARG A 278 -13.86 11.33 3.13
N ILE A 279 -12.59 10.94 3.17
CA ILE A 279 -12.18 9.53 3.09
C ILE A 279 -12.83 8.75 4.22
N ILE A 280 -12.65 9.18 5.47
CA ILE A 280 -13.20 8.52 6.67
C ILE A 280 -14.73 8.38 6.58
N SER A 281 -15.42 9.42 6.11
CA SER A 281 -16.89 9.42 6.06
C SER A 281 -17.46 8.67 4.84
N SER A 282 -16.74 8.58 3.72
CA SER A 282 -17.27 8.07 2.45
C SER A 282 -16.79 6.67 2.08
N LEU A 283 -15.57 6.28 2.50
CA LEU A 283 -15.02 4.97 2.17
C LEU A 283 -15.76 3.87 2.95
N ARG A 284 -16.14 2.80 2.25
CA ARG A 284 -16.77 1.62 2.84
C ARG A 284 -15.95 0.39 2.48
N LEU A 285 -15.43 -0.29 3.49
CA LEU A 285 -14.53 -1.41 3.35
C LEU A 285 -15.15 -2.75 3.77
N GLY A 286 -16.50 -2.83 3.84
CA GLY A 286 -17.21 -4.06 4.16
C GLY A 286 -16.74 -4.67 5.48
N THR A 287 -16.30 -5.92 5.41
CA THR A 287 -15.79 -6.66 6.58
C THR A 287 -14.28 -6.51 6.78
N TYR A 288 -13.58 -5.69 5.97
CA TYR A 288 -12.14 -5.49 6.09
C TYR A 288 -11.77 -4.85 7.42
N GLN A 289 -10.82 -5.44 8.11
CA GLN A 289 -10.20 -4.94 9.33
C GLN A 289 -8.69 -4.92 9.16
N GLY A 290 -8.05 -3.86 9.62
CA GLY A 290 -6.62 -3.73 9.57
C GLY A 290 -6.13 -2.45 8.86
N PRO A 291 -4.80 -2.35 8.68
CA PRO A 291 -4.17 -1.17 8.09
C PRO A 291 -4.42 -1.07 6.59
N PHE A 292 -4.59 0.16 6.09
CA PHE A 292 -4.61 0.43 4.66
C PHE A 292 -4.01 1.80 4.36
N GLY A 293 -3.51 1.98 3.14
CA GLY A 293 -2.95 3.24 2.66
C GLY A 293 -3.71 3.77 1.45
N ILE A 294 -3.78 5.09 1.31
CA ILE A 294 -4.30 5.76 0.12
C ILE A 294 -3.18 6.57 -0.50
N ASP A 295 -2.79 6.19 -1.71
CA ASP A 295 -1.81 6.93 -2.49
C ASP A 295 -2.47 8.17 -3.13
N MET A 296 -1.80 9.29 -3.03
CA MET A 296 -2.22 10.59 -3.53
C MET A 296 -1.14 11.21 -4.41
N MET A 297 -1.52 12.16 -5.24
CA MET A 297 -0.60 12.81 -6.15
C MET A 297 -0.87 14.31 -6.25
N ILE A 298 0.18 15.13 -6.18
CA ILE A 298 0.12 16.54 -6.51
C ILE A 298 0.48 16.71 -7.97
N VAL A 299 -0.34 17.45 -8.71
CA VAL A 299 -0.19 17.64 -10.15
C VAL A 299 -0.23 19.13 -10.50
N ARG A 300 0.35 19.50 -11.63
CA ARG A 300 0.13 20.81 -12.23
C ARG A 300 -1.21 20.87 -12.94
N ASN A 301 -1.92 21.95 -12.71
CA ASN A 301 -3.07 22.27 -13.54
C ASN A 301 -2.58 22.53 -14.99
N ASN A 302 -3.20 21.88 -15.98
CA ASN A 302 -2.76 22.00 -17.36
C ASN A 302 -2.93 23.46 -17.83
N PRO A 303 -1.83 24.17 -18.20
CA PRO A 303 -1.90 25.59 -18.58
C PRO A 303 -2.73 25.85 -19.85
N GLN A 304 -3.09 24.82 -20.62
CA GLN A 304 -3.98 24.96 -21.78
C GLN A 304 -5.43 25.23 -21.40
N LEU A 305 -5.83 25.03 -20.14
CA LEU A 305 -7.20 25.21 -19.66
C LEU A 305 -7.38 26.44 -18.74
N SER A 306 -6.32 27.13 -18.35
CA SER A 306 -6.44 28.34 -17.51
C SER A 306 -5.38 29.40 -17.82
N THR A 307 -5.83 30.66 -17.90
CA THR A 307 -4.98 31.84 -18.08
C THR A 307 -4.29 32.30 -16.78
N LYS A 308 -4.40 31.57 -15.68
CA LYS A 308 -3.77 31.89 -14.39
C LYS A 308 -2.62 30.92 -14.10
N SER A 309 -1.52 31.47 -13.61
CA SER A 309 -0.27 30.79 -13.17
C SER A 309 -0.49 29.37 -12.64
N SER A 310 0.42 28.46 -12.96
CA SER A 310 0.41 27.02 -12.63
C SER A 310 -0.06 26.68 -11.21
N GLN A 311 -1.37 26.58 -11.02
CA GLN A 311 -1.96 26.15 -9.78
C GLN A 311 -1.73 24.65 -9.60
N LEU A 312 -1.25 24.25 -8.43
CA LEU A 312 -1.14 22.85 -8.07
C LEU A 312 -2.51 22.33 -7.62
N LEU A 313 -2.81 21.09 -8.02
CA LEU A 313 -4.05 20.39 -7.67
C LEU A 313 -3.72 19.06 -6.98
N LEU A 314 -4.61 18.63 -6.12
CA LEU A 314 -4.51 17.34 -5.45
C LEU A 314 -5.34 16.29 -6.21
N HIS A 315 -4.71 15.17 -6.61
CA HIS A 315 -5.39 13.93 -6.94
C HIS A 315 -5.55 13.12 -5.64
N PRO A 316 -6.75 13.08 -5.03
CA PRO A 316 -6.91 12.66 -3.63
C PRO A 316 -6.97 11.14 -3.43
N CYS A 317 -7.03 10.34 -4.50
CA CYS A 317 -7.07 8.88 -4.41
C CYS A 317 -6.60 8.26 -5.73
N VAL A 318 -5.33 7.98 -5.84
CA VAL A 318 -4.71 7.30 -7.00
C VAL A 318 -4.87 5.78 -6.89
N GLU A 319 -4.76 5.27 -5.66
CA GLU A 319 -4.84 3.84 -5.34
C GLU A 319 -5.19 3.65 -3.86
N ILE A 320 -5.96 2.61 -3.56
CA ILE A 320 -6.22 2.15 -2.20
C ILE A 320 -5.48 0.83 -2.01
N ASN A 321 -4.58 0.80 -1.04
CA ASN A 321 -3.76 -0.36 -0.69
C ASN A 321 -4.34 -1.02 0.57
N LEU A 322 -5.21 -2.04 0.43
CA LEU A 322 -5.84 -2.74 1.57
C LEU A 322 -4.86 -3.73 2.22
N ARG A 323 -3.81 -3.18 2.75
CA ARG A 323 -2.71 -3.85 3.43
C ARG A 323 -1.84 -2.83 4.14
N ARG A 324 -0.88 -3.31 4.94
CA ARG A 324 0.21 -2.43 5.36
C ARG A 324 0.98 -1.92 4.13
N THR A 325 1.53 -0.73 4.27
CA THR A 325 2.36 -0.07 3.26
C THR A 325 3.73 0.27 3.85
N MET A 326 4.66 0.67 3.01
CA MET A 326 5.91 1.24 3.49
C MET A 326 5.72 2.56 4.23
N GLY A 327 4.56 3.21 4.06
CA GLY A 327 4.13 4.36 4.85
C GLY A 327 3.93 4.00 6.32
N HIS A 328 3.23 2.90 6.63
CA HIS A 328 3.09 2.40 8.02
C HIS A 328 4.44 2.05 8.65
N VAL A 329 5.36 1.44 7.87
CA VAL A 329 6.74 1.21 8.33
C VAL A 329 7.44 2.53 8.66
N ALA A 330 7.27 3.54 7.82
CA ALA A 330 7.84 4.86 8.07
C ALA A 330 7.26 5.52 9.32
N LEU A 331 5.94 5.40 9.55
CA LEU A 331 5.31 5.91 10.77
C LEU A 331 5.89 5.27 12.03
N SER A 332 6.09 3.94 12.03
CA SER A 332 6.69 3.22 13.17
C SER A 332 8.16 3.58 13.46
N LEU A 333 8.85 4.16 12.47
CA LEU A 333 10.25 4.59 12.56
C LEU A 333 10.41 6.11 12.69
N SER A 334 9.32 6.87 12.56
CA SER A 334 9.36 8.33 12.64
C SER A 334 9.76 8.79 14.04
N PRO A 335 10.59 9.83 14.16
CA PRO A 335 10.97 10.41 15.46
C PRO A 335 9.78 11.14 16.10
N ALA A 336 9.86 11.35 17.40
CA ALA A 336 8.94 12.19 18.15
C ALA A 336 9.38 13.67 18.19
N ASP A 337 10.60 13.98 17.74
CA ASP A 337 11.24 15.28 17.77
C ASP A 337 11.20 15.93 16.38
N ASP A 338 10.67 17.14 16.27
CA ASP A 338 10.51 17.89 15.03
C ASP A 338 11.84 18.25 14.35
N ASP A 339 12.91 18.41 15.12
CA ASP A 339 14.24 18.73 14.60
C ASP A 339 14.94 17.51 13.95
N ILE A 340 14.37 16.31 14.12
CA ILE A 340 14.94 15.10 13.59
C ILE A 340 14.23 14.67 12.31
N GLN A 341 14.93 14.83 11.18
CA GLN A 341 14.46 14.34 9.88
C GLN A 341 15.41 13.29 9.32
N LYS A 342 14.85 12.18 8.87
CA LYS A 342 15.57 11.05 8.28
C LYS A 342 14.88 10.57 7.01
N VAL A 343 15.58 9.78 6.23
CA VAL A 343 15.02 9.04 5.09
C VAL A 343 15.22 7.54 5.28
N MET A 344 14.16 6.79 5.06
CA MET A 344 14.16 5.34 5.01
C MET A 344 14.21 4.88 3.55
N ARG A 345 15.04 3.90 3.22
CA ARG A 345 15.14 3.28 1.90
C ARG A 345 15.31 1.78 2.02
N ILE A 346 14.85 1.08 0.99
CA ILE A 346 15.19 -0.32 0.78
C ILE A 346 16.25 -0.37 -0.31
N ASP A 347 17.47 -0.69 0.08
CA ASP A 347 18.59 -0.87 -0.86
C ASP A 347 18.72 -2.36 -1.20
N TYR A 348 19.09 -2.65 -2.43
CA TYR A 348 19.43 -4.00 -2.90
C TYR A 348 20.87 -4.02 -3.40
N THR A 349 21.63 -4.97 -2.90
CA THR A 349 22.95 -5.36 -3.42
C THR A 349 22.91 -6.86 -3.72
N ASP A 350 23.28 -7.71 -2.77
CA ASP A 350 23.08 -9.17 -2.82
C ASP A 350 21.79 -9.57 -2.10
N ASN A 351 21.29 -8.72 -1.20
CA ASN A 351 20.06 -8.86 -0.44
C ASN A 351 19.42 -7.49 -0.19
N TYR A 352 18.12 -7.50 0.17
CA TYR A 352 17.38 -6.28 0.53
C TYR A 352 17.73 -5.84 1.95
N LYS A 353 17.98 -4.56 2.14
CA LYS A 353 18.33 -3.96 3.42
C LYS A 353 17.55 -2.69 3.69
N LEU A 354 16.94 -2.61 4.86
CA LEU A 354 16.38 -1.36 5.35
C LEU A 354 17.53 -0.44 5.81
N LYS A 355 17.62 0.74 5.21
CA LYS A 355 18.61 1.77 5.58
C LYS A 355 17.92 3.05 6.00
N ILE A 356 18.39 3.64 7.09
CA ILE A 356 17.93 4.92 7.63
C ILE A 356 19.12 5.88 7.69
N ARG A 357 18.96 7.03 7.05
CA ARG A 357 19.98 8.10 7.01
C ARG A 357 19.36 9.42 7.48
N LYS A 358 20.17 10.35 7.99
CA LYS A 358 19.74 11.74 8.18
C LYS A 358 19.44 12.36 6.81
N LEU A 359 18.44 13.25 6.76
CA LEU A 359 18.15 14.11 5.62
C LEU A 359 19.19 15.21 5.54
#